data_d5945c372746879539342bebf342f1a4
#
_entry.id   d5945c372746879539342bebf342f1a4
#
_cell.length_a   1.000
_cell.length_b   1.000
_cell.length_c   1.000
_cell.angle_alpha   90.00
_cell.angle_beta   90.00
_cell.angle_gamma   90.00
#
_symmetry.space_group_name_H-M   'P 1'
#
loop_
_entity.id
_entity.type
_entity.pdbx_description
1 polymer ?
#
loop_
_entity_poly.entity_id
_entity_poly.type
_entity_poly.pdbx_seq_one_letter_code
_entity_poly.pdbx_strand_id
1 'polypeptide(L)'
;SLGLVGSEMCIRDRAKSLSINHEFPNHLVLGCDQICLLENKIFSKPRTVDRAIHQLKELSGKTHYLIGQYVFSKDNSVIHEVEIICTMKMRELSLSEIQNYVNLDQPFSACGAYKYEENGHQLFSEVKGSLEAINGLPLSEIFQEFNQTA
;
A
#
# COMPACT_ATOMS: atom_id res chain seq x y z
N SER A 1 14.94 9.65 1.37
CA SER A 1 15.19 8.41 2.10
C SER A 1 13.89 7.80 2.59
N LEU A 2 13.77 6.50 2.47
CA LEU A 2 12.60 5.74 2.96
C LEU A 2 12.41 5.85 4.49
N GLY A 3 13.43 6.29 5.23
CA GLY A 3 13.44 6.30 6.68
C GLY A 3 12.42 7.22 7.37
N LEU A 4 12.20 8.44 6.87
CA LEU A 4 11.22 9.38 7.46
C LEU A 4 9.79 8.95 7.15
N VAL A 5 9.53 8.51 5.93
CA VAL A 5 8.23 8.01 5.50
C VAL A 5 7.88 6.73 6.27
N GLY A 6 8.83 5.83 6.43
CA GLY A 6 8.67 4.60 7.20
C GLY A 6 8.37 4.85 8.68
N SER A 7 8.99 5.87 9.30
CA SER A 7 8.75 6.19 10.71
C SER A 7 7.36 6.77 10.96
N GLU A 8 6.88 7.68 10.11
CA GLU A 8 5.51 8.24 10.24
C GLU A 8 4.42 7.19 10.02
N MET A 9 4.63 6.31 9.07
CA MET A 9 3.72 5.20 8.77
C MET A 9 3.70 4.20 9.93
N CYS A 10 4.85 3.86 10.47
CA CYS A 10 5.00 2.98 11.63
C CYS A 10 4.27 3.53 12.86
N ILE A 11 4.36 4.84 13.13
CA ILE A 11 3.64 5.50 14.23
C ILE A 11 2.13 5.36 14.07
N ARG A 12 1.61 5.59 12.85
CA ARG A 12 0.17 5.45 12.57
C ARG A 12 -0.33 4.02 12.76
N ASP A 13 0.41 3.05 12.30
CA ASP A 13 0.03 1.63 12.37
C ASP A 13 0.09 1.10 13.78
N ARG A 14 1.10 1.51 14.53
CA ARG A 14 1.18 1.22 15.97
C ARG A 14 -0.02 1.78 16.71
N ALA A 15 -0.39 3.04 16.45
CA ALA A 15 -1.53 3.68 17.08
C ALA A 15 -2.83 2.95 16.76
N LYS A 16 -3.05 2.56 15.50
CA LYS A 16 -4.23 1.79 15.07
C LYS A 16 -4.28 0.42 15.77
N SER A 17 -3.19 -0.32 15.74
CA SER A 17 -3.12 -1.65 16.36
C SER A 17 -3.34 -1.58 17.86
N LEU A 18 -2.70 -0.64 18.55
CA LEU A 18 -2.82 -0.48 19.99
C LEU A 18 -4.20 -0.01 20.44
N SER A 19 -4.87 0.85 19.67
CA SER A 19 -6.22 1.32 20.02
C SER A 19 -7.23 0.16 20.05
N ILE A 20 -7.16 -0.74 19.07
CA ILE A 20 -8.01 -1.93 19.02
C ILE A 20 -7.59 -2.93 20.12
N ASN A 21 -6.30 -3.10 20.35
CA ASN A 21 -5.82 -4.01 21.37
C ASN A 21 -6.19 -3.56 22.79
N HIS A 22 -6.36 -2.25 23.02
CA HIS A 22 -6.87 -1.72 24.28
C HIS A 22 -8.29 -2.22 24.57
N GLU A 23 -9.13 -2.35 23.54
CA GLU A 23 -10.49 -2.91 23.67
C GLU A 23 -10.48 -4.44 23.79
N PHE A 24 -9.50 -5.09 23.16
CA PHE A 24 -9.37 -6.56 23.11
C PHE A 24 -7.97 -7.03 23.55
N PRO A 25 -7.60 -6.83 24.83
CA PRO A 25 -6.21 -7.04 25.28
C PRO A 25 -5.71 -8.48 25.12
N ASN A 26 -6.58 -9.48 25.23
CA ASN A 26 -6.22 -10.89 25.11
C ASN A 26 -6.10 -11.39 23.66
N HIS A 27 -6.36 -10.52 22.68
CA HIS A 27 -6.31 -10.89 21.27
C HIS A 27 -5.01 -10.41 20.62
N LEU A 28 -4.54 -11.21 19.67
CA LEU A 28 -3.49 -10.74 18.75
C LEU A 28 -4.14 -9.83 17.71
N VAL A 29 -3.72 -8.58 17.67
CA VAL A 29 -4.25 -7.56 16.74
C VAL A 29 -3.20 -7.25 15.68
N LEU A 30 -3.62 -7.26 14.42
CA LEU A 30 -2.81 -6.87 13.27
C LEU A 30 -3.29 -5.52 12.73
N GLY A 31 -2.43 -4.52 12.82
CA GLY A 31 -2.61 -3.23 12.14
C GLY A 31 -1.90 -3.24 10.79
N CYS A 32 -2.59 -2.75 9.76
CA CYS A 32 -2.07 -2.73 8.39
C CYS A 32 -2.20 -1.34 7.79
N ASP A 33 -1.17 -0.91 7.07
CA ASP A 33 -1.23 0.28 6.23
C ASP A 33 -0.34 0.08 4.98
N GLN A 34 -0.71 0.72 3.88
CA GLN A 34 0.07 0.70 2.66
C GLN A 34 0.10 2.10 2.06
N ILE A 35 1.28 2.50 1.60
CA ILE A 35 1.46 3.76 0.88
C ILE A 35 1.98 3.50 -0.54
N CYS A 36 1.69 4.44 -1.44
CA CYS A 36 2.26 4.52 -2.77
C CYS A 36 3.29 5.66 -2.79
N LEU A 37 4.54 5.33 -3.07
CA LEU A 37 5.67 6.27 -3.02
C LEU A 37 6.36 6.35 -4.38
N LEU A 38 6.40 7.56 -4.97
CA LEU A 38 7.22 7.88 -6.13
C LEU A 38 8.26 8.93 -5.71
N GLU A 39 9.55 8.56 -5.80
CA GLU A 39 10.65 9.41 -5.33
C GLU A 39 10.43 9.80 -3.85
N ASN A 40 10.17 11.09 -3.56
CA ASN A 40 9.88 11.56 -2.21
C ASN A 40 8.40 11.91 -2.00
N LYS A 41 7.52 11.57 -2.96
CA LYS A 41 6.11 11.92 -2.92
C LYS A 41 5.26 10.72 -2.56
N ILE A 42 4.44 10.87 -1.52
CA ILE A 42 3.40 9.91 -1.15
C ILE A 42 2.10 10.30 -1.85
N PHE A 43 1.50 9.32 -2.53
CA PHE A 43 0.20 9.48 -3.17
C PHE A 43 -0.91 9.09 -2.19
N SER A 44 -1.82 10.02 -1.95
CA SER A 44 -3.05 9.78 -1.20
C SER A 44 -4.15 9.22 -2.11
N LYS A 45 -5.26 8.82 -1.51
CA LYS A 45 -6.47 8.45 -2.27
C LYS A 45 -6.94 9.64 -3.11
N PRO A 46 -7.12 9.50 -4.43
CA PRO A 46 -7.42 10.62 -5.30
C PRO A 46 -8.81 11.26 -5.06
N ARG A 47 -9.80 10.45 -4.75
CA ARG A 47 -11.19 10.82 -4.43
C ARG A 47 -12.00 11.40 -5.59
N THR A 48 -11.38 11.97 -6.60
CA THR A 48 -12.03 12.56 -7.77
C THR A 48 -11.42 12.06 -9.07
N VAL A 49 -12.16 12.16 -10.16
CA VAL A 49 -11.70 11.80 -11.52
C VAL A 49 -10.44 12.59 -11.89
N ASP A 50 -10.48 13.90 -11.70
CA ASP A 50 -9.36 14.76 -12.09
C ASP A 50 -8.08 14.45 -11.32
N ARG A 51 -8.19 14.18 -10.02
CA ARG A 51 -7.04 13.78 -9.20
C ARG A 51 -6.51 12.40 -9.57
N ALA A 52 -7.40 11.45 -9.89
CA ALA A 52 -6.99 10.12 -10.35
C ALA A 52 -6.21 10.21 -11.66
N ILE A 53 -6.71 10.98 -12.63
CA ILE A 53 -6.01 11.23 -13.90
C ILE A 53 -4.65 11.88 -13.64
N HIS A 54 -4.59 12.89 -12.78
CA HIS A 54 -3.35 13.57 -12.44
C HIS A 54 -2.32 12.62 -11.82
N GLN A 55 -2.72 11.80 -10.86
CA GLN A 55 -1.84 10.81 -10.24
C GLN A 55 -1.29 9.80 -11.26
N LEU A 56 -2.13 9.26 -12.12
CA LEU A 56 -1.70 8.31 -13.16
C LEU A 56 -0.76 8.97 -14.18
N LYS A 57 -0.95 10.24 -14.50
CA LYS A 57 0.01 10.98 -15.33
C LYS A 57 1.38 11.10 -14.68
N GLU A 58 1.43 11.36 -13.38
CA GLU A 58 2.68 11.42 -12.63
C GLU A 58 3.39 10.08 -12.56
N LEU A 59 2.65 8.98 -12.42
CA LEU A 59 3.18 7.61 -12.33
C LEU A 59 3.57 7.02 -13.69
N SER A 60 2.98 7.50 -14.78
CA SER A 60 3.18 6.98 -16.14
C SER A 60 4.65 6.95 -16.53
N GLY A 61 5.10 5.80 -17.03
CA GLY A 61 6.48 5.58 -17.48
C GLY A 61 7.52 5.50 -16.37
N LYS A 62 7.09 5.49 -15.09
CA LYS A 62 8.00 5.53 -13.94
C LYS A 62 7.86 4.29 -13.07
N THR A 63 8.88 4.08 -12.23
CA THR A 63 8.87 3.05 -11.19
C THR A 63 8.54 3.70 -9.84
N HIS A 64 7.54 3.16 -9.17
CA HIS A 64 7.17 3.55 -7.82
C HIS A 64 7.09 2.34 -6.90
N TYR A 65 6.88 2.57 -5.62
CA TYR A 65 6.85 1.53 -4.60
C TYR A 65 5.52 1.53 -3.86
N LEU A 66 5.01 0.33 -3.60
CA LEU A 66 3.99 0.11 -2.59
C LEU A 66 4.69 -0.39 -1.34
N ILE A 67 4.54 0.32 -0.24
CA ILE A 67 5.18 -0.01 1.04
C ILE A 67 4.08 -0.36 2.03
N GLY A 68 4.03 -1.63 2.42
CA GLY A 68 3.12 -2.14 3.44
C GLY A 68 3.81 -2.20 4.80
N GLN A 69 3.15 -1.68 5.83
CA GLN A 69 3.56 -1.83 7.23
C GLN A 69 2.50 -2.63 7.98
N TYR A 70 2.95 -3.60 8.73
CA TYR A 70 2.10 -4.54 9.44
C TYR A 70 2.60 -4.65 10.89
N VAL A 71 1.72 -4.32 11.83
CA VAL A 71 2.08 -4.23 13.24
C VAL A 71 1.23 -5.22 14.04
N PHE A 72 1.88 -6.17 14.70
CA PHE A 72 1.24 -7.07 15.66
C PHE A 72 1.29 -6.47 17.05
N SER A 73 0.15 -6.42 17.72
CA SER A 73 0.06 -6.05 19.14
C SER A 73 -0.73 -7.07 19.94
N LYS A 74 -0.35 -7.23 21.19
CA LYS A 74 -1.03 -8.07 22.19
C LYS A 74 -0.77 -7.48 23.57
N ASP A 75 -1.75 -7.58 24.45
CA ASP A 75 -1.67 -7.10 25.84
C ASP A 75 -1.18 -5.63 25.91
N ASN A 76 -1.72 -4.77 25.02
CA ASN A 76 -1.41 -3.35 24.90
C ASN A 76 0.05 -3.04 24.53
N SER A 77 0.74 -3.98 23.93
CA SER A 77 2.14 -3.82 23.50
C SER A 77 2.32 -4.26 22.06
N VAL A 78 3.15 -3.54 21.32
CA VAL A 78 3.64 -3.99 20.00
C VAL A 78 4.62 -5.12 20.21
N ILE A 79 4.36 -6.26 19.58
CA ILE A 79 5.20 -7.45 19.72
C ILE A 79 6.01 -7.77 18.46
N HIS A 80 5.57 -7.32 17.29
CA HIS A 80 6.29 -7.53 16.05
C HIS A 80 5.85 -6.54 14.97
N GLU A 81 6.77 -6.20 14.07
CA GLU A 81 6.53 -5.34 12.91
C GLU A 81 7.12 -5.96 11.67
N VAL A 82 6.39 -5.88 10.55
CA VAL A 82 6.83 -6.35 9.24
C VAL A 82 6.66 -5.24 8.21
N GLU A 83 7.68 -5.03 7.38
CA GLU A 83 7.61 -4.15 6.22
C GLU A 83 7.73 -4.97 4.95
N ILE A 84 6.83 -4.76 3.99
CA ILE A 84 6.86 -5.42 2.69
C ILE A 84 6.82 -4.36 1.60
N ILE A 85 7.79 -4.40 0.69
CA ILE A 85 7.94 -3.44 -0.40
C ILE A 85 7.70 -4.14 -1.73
N CYS A 86 6.77 -3.60 -2.52
CA CYS A 86 6.54 -4.00 -3.90
C CYS A 86 7.09 -2.94 -4.85
N THR A 87 7.76 -3.36 -5.91
CA THR A 87 8.28 -2.48 -6.96
C THR A 87 7.34 -2.53 -8.15
N MET A 88 6.83 -1.35 -8.56
CA MET A 88 5.79 -1.21 -9.56
C MET A 88 6.29 -0.35 -10.71
N LYS A 89 6.53 -0.95 -11.88
CA LYS A 89 6.95 -0.22 -13.08
C LYS A 89 5.76 -0.01 -14.01
N MET A 90 5.26 1.22 -14.08
CA MET A 90 4.13 1.58 -14.92
C MET A 90 4.59 1.77 -16.37
N ARG A 91 3.79 1.30 -17.33
CA ARG A 91 3.99 1.59 -18.74
C ARG A 91 3.87 3.10 -18.98
N GLU A 92 4.43 3.58 -20.07
CA GLU A 92 4.07 4.89 -20.58
C GLU A 92 2.62 4.87 -21.06
N LEU A 93 1.79 5.75 -20.51
CA LEU A 93 0.35 5.79 -20.76
C LEU A 93 -0.03 7.08 -21.48
N SER A 94 -0.85 6.96 -22.50
CA SER A 94 -1.48 8.13 -23.12
C SER A 94 -2.61 8.69 -22.24
N LEU A 95 -2.96 9.94 -22.44
CA LEU A 95 -4.10 10.55 -21.73
C LEU A 95 -5.40 9.77 -21.98
N SER A 96 -5.61 9.27 -23.21
CA SER A 96 -6.77 8.47 -23.56
C SER A 96 -6.83 7.17 -22.78
N GLU A 97 -5.71 6.45 -22.65
CA GLU A 97 -5.63 5.24 -21.84
C GLU A 97 -5.94 5.50 -20.38
N ILE A 98 -5.39 6.58 -19.82
CA ILE A 98 -5.64 6.99 -18.42
C ILE A 98 -7.12 7.29 -18.19
N GLN A 99 -7.73 8.09 -19.07
CA GLN A 99 -9.15 8.44 -18.98
C GLN A 99 -10.06 7.21 -19.08
N ASN A 100 -9.78 6.33 -20.03
CA ASN A 100 -10.53 5.08 -20.19
C ASN A 100 -10.42 4.20 -18.95
N TYR A 101 -9.22 4.06 -18.41
CA TYR A 101 -8.98 3.27 -17.20
C TYR A 101 -9.72 3.85 -15.99
N VAL A 102 -9.61 5.16 -15.76
CA VAL A 102 -10.28 5.83 -14.62
C VAL A 102 -11.79 5.67 -14.70
N ASN A 103 -12.37 5.76 -15.91
CA ASN A 103 -13.80 5.54 -16.11
C ASN A 103 -14.21 4.08 -15.86
N LEU A 104 -13.34 3.13 -16.22
CA LEU A 104 -13.63 1.71 -16.08
C LEU A 104 -13.62 1.26 -14.62
N ASP A 105 -12.54 1.54 -13.89
CA ASP A 105 -12.31 1.02 -12.54
C ASP A 105 -12.70 2.00 -11.42
N GLN A 106 -12.85 3.29 -11.72
CA GLN A 106 -13.16 4.32 -10.73
C GLN A 106 -12.27 4.23 -9.48
N PRO A 107 -10.93 4.36 -9.61
CA PRO A 107 -9.98 4.03 -8.55
C PRO A 107 -9.83 5.17 -7.52
N PHE A 108 -10.94 5.68 -7.01
CA PHE A 108 -10.96 6.89 -6.15
C PHE A 108 -10.55 6.62 -4.71
N SER A 109 -10.60 5.36 -4.28
CA SER A 109 -10.22 4.94 -2.92
C SER A 109 -8.86 4.25 -2.86
N ALA A 110 -8.14 4.18 -3.98
CA ALA A 110 -6.83 3.53 -4.08
C ALA A 110 -5.71 4.57 -4.17
N CYS A 111 -4.71 4.47 -3.29
CA CYS A 111 -3.50 5.27 -3.38
C CYS A 111 -2.77 4.99 -4.70
N GLY A 112 -2.36 6.02 -5.44
CA GLY A 112 -1.80 5.88 -6.78
C GLY A 112 -2.83 5.75 -7.89
N ALA A 113 -4.13 5.78 -7.57
CA ALA A 113 -5.25 5.79 -8.50
C ALA A 113 -5.33 4.55 -9.41
N TYR A 114 -5.01 3.38 -8.88
CA TYR A 114 -5.22 2.12 -9.60
C TYR A 114 -5.63 0.99 -8.65
N LYS A 115 -6.43 0.08 -9.19
CA LYS A 115 -6.84 -1.17 -8.54
C LYS A 115 -6.19 -2.32 -9.29
N TYR A 116 -5.08 -2.83 -8.77
CA TYR A 116 -4.29 -3.85 -9.45
C TYR A 116 -5.06 -5.15 -9.67
N GLU A 117 -5.88 -5.54 -8.71
CA GLU A 117 -6.73 -6.74 -8.73
C GLU A 117 -7.86 -6.69 -9.76
N GLU A 118 -8.23 -5.50 -10.23
CA GLU A 118 -9.21 -5.30 -11.32
C GLU A 118 -8.45 -5.11 -12.65
N ASN A 119 -8.65 -4.03 -13.36
CA ASN A 119 -7.98 -3.77 -14.63
C ASN A 119 -6.65 -3.02 -14.51
N GLY A 120 -6.29 -2.62 -13.29
CA GLY A 120 -5.06 -1.88 -13.02
C GLY A 120 -3.77 -2.61 -13.40
N HIS A 121 -3.77 -3.94 -13.38
CA HIS A 121 -2.60 -4.73 -13.77
C HIS A 121 -2.13 -4.44 -15.21
N GLN A 122 -3.03 -4.02 -16.10
CA GLN A 122 -2.71 -3.69 -17.49
C GLN A 122 -1.86 -2.41 -17.63
N LEU A 123 -1.80 -1.59 -16.60
CA LEU A 123 -1.03 -0.35 -16.58
C LEU A 123 0.48 -0.58 -16.38
N PHE A 124 0.88 -1.80 -16.05
CA PHE A 124 2.26 -2.10 -15.63
C PHE A 124 3.00 -2.95 -16.66
N SER A 125 4.30 -2.65 -16.83
CA SER A 125 5.21 -3.45 -17.64
C SER A 125 5.94 -4.50 -16.82
N GLU A 126 6.20 -4.21 -15.53
CA GLU A 126 6.89 -5.11 -14.62
C GLU A 126 6.46 -4.82 -13.19
N VAL A 127 6.28 -5.86 -12.39
CA VAL A 127 6.02 -5.74 -10.95
C VAL A 127 6.88 -6.76 -10.19
N LYS A 128 7.34 -6.38 -9.00
CA LYS A 128 8.03 -7.26 -8.05
C LYS A 128 7.30 -7.22 -6.73
N GLY A 129 6.77 -8.34 -6.34
CA GLY A 129 5.95 -8.52 -5.15
C GLY A 129 4.84 -9.53 -5.40
N SER A 130 4.31 -10.13 -4.33
CA SER A 130 3.16 -11.02 -4.45
C SER A 130 1.89 -10.23 -4.76
N LEU A 131 0.90 -10.88 -5.34
CA LEU A 131 -0.41 -10.29 -5.60
C LEU A 131 -1.06 -9.83 -4.28
N GLU A 132 -0.94 -10.63 -3.22
CA GLU A 132 -1.44 -10.28 -1.89
C GLU A 132 -0.78 -9.02 -1.34
N ALA A 133 0.55 -8.88 -1.50
CA ALA A 133 1.29 -7.69 -1.05
C ALA A 133 0.90 -6.44 -1.85
N ILE A 134 0.74 -6.56 -3.16
CA ILE A 134 0.30 -5.45 -4.02
C ILE A 134 -1.11 -5.00 -3.62
N ASN A 135 -1.99 -5.94 -3.29
CA ASN A 135 -3.36 -5.65 -2.85
C ASN A 135 -3.45 -5.20 -1.37
N GLY A 136 -2.34 -5.20 -0.64
CA GLY A 136 -2.21 -4.58 0.67
C GLY A 136 -2.37 -5.49 1.88
N LEU A 137 -2.60 -6.79 1.71
CA LEU A 137 -2.74 -7.72 2.84
C LEU A 137 -2.11 -9.10 2.55
N PRO A 138 -0.78 -9.20 2.55
CA PRO A 138 -0.05 -10.44 2.30
C PRO A 138 0.03 -11.31 3.56
N LEU A 139 -1.08 -11.91 3.95
CA LEU A 139 -1.16 -12.69 5.20
C LEU A 139 -0.13 -13.81 5.26
N SER A 140 0.10 -14.51 4.15
CA SER A 140 1.07 -15.61 4.10
C SER A 140 2.49 -15.13 4.44
N GLU A 141 2.93 -14.03 3.84
CA GLU A 141 4.25 -13.44 4.07
C GLU A 141 4.37 -12.86 5.48
N ILE A 142 3.34 -12.15 5.95
CA ILE A 142 3.30 -11.55 7.29
C ILE A 142 3.44 -12.61 8.37
N PHE A 143 2.68 -13.71 8.29
CA PHE A 143 2.74 -14.79 9.28
C PHE A 143 4.02 -15.61 9.18
N GLN A 144 4.59 -15.75 8.00
CA GLN A 144 5.89 -16.39 7.84
C GLN A 144 6.99 -15.59 8.56
N GLU A 145 7.04 -14.28 8.37
CA GLU A 145 7.95 -13.38 9.07
C GLU A 145 7.74 -13.43 10.59
N PHE A 146 6.49 -13.37 11.04
CA PHE A 146 6.14 -13.44 12.45
C PHE A 146 6.62 -14.76 13.10
N ASN A 147 6.43 -15.89 12.44
CA ASN A 147 6.83 -17.20 12.95
C ASN A 147 8.36 -17.41 12.97
N GLN A 148 9.11 -16.78 12.08
CA GLN A 148 10.59 -16.86 12.06
C GLN A 148 11.26 -16.13 13.22
N THR A 149 10.59 -15.11 13.78
CA THR A 149 11.10 -14.25 14.86
C THR A 149 10.48 -14.54 16.23
N ALA A 150 9.48 -15.40 16.27
CA ALA A 150 8.80 -15.79 17.52
C ALA A 150 9.60 -16.83 18.32
#